data_700cf47b044fceb53e3060d6dfa512d1
#
_entry.id   700cf47b044fceb53e3060d6dfa512d1
#
_cell.length_a   1.000
_cell.length_b   1.000
_cell.length_c   1.000
_cell.angle_alpha   90.00
_cell.angle_beta   90.00
_cell.angle_gamma   90.00
#
_symmetry.space_group_name_H-M   'P 1'
#
loop_
_entity.id
_entity.type
_entity.pdbx_description
1 polymer ?
#
loop_
_entity_poly.entity_id
_entity_poly.type
_entity_poly.pdbx_seq_one_letter_code
_entity_poly.pdbx_strand_id
1 'polypeptide(L)'
;MWCRKKFFKYWRVLVPALLLAGLCRPGPGPAAETGGGGSVTVPEEPPLVALTFDDGPRTSTTSRLLDGLALREIQATFFLVGDRIQGQEVLVRRMAEDGHQIGVHSYDHSCISDLSRGDFDLQVGRTRGVLSAVLGSGDFWLRPPYGIIDNAGLRWAGSPVVLWSVDPEDWKDQDTGRVVGSVLSHVEDGSIILLHDIYDSSVDAALQIADALSGQGYCFVTVEQLLQAKGIQPQDGTVYRCAK
;
A
#
# COMPACT_ATOMS: atom_id res chain seq x y z
N MET A 1 10.17 9.87 11.35
CA MET A 1 9.86 9.74 12.80
C MET A 1 8.44 10.22 13.18
N TRP A 2 7.87 11.21 12.50
CA TRP A 2 6.56 11.78 12.82
C TRP A 2 5.38 10.93 12.28
N CYS A 3 5.54 10.30 11.13
CA CYS A 3 4.51 9.48 10.47
C CYS A 3 4.13 8.21 11.28
N ARG A 4 5.10 7.56 11.96
CA ARG A 4 4.85 6.35 12.77
C ARG A 4 4.03 6.58 14.04
N LYS A 5 4.12 7.77 14.65
CA LYS A 5 3.44 8.03 15.94
C LYS A 5 1.93 8.17 15.84
N LYS A 6 1.37 8.54 14.67
CA LYS A 6 -0.08 8.70 14.50
C LYS A 6 -0.81 7.39 14.17
N PHE A 7 -0.24 6.48 13.37
CA PHE A 7 -0.90 5.23 13.00
C PHE A 7 -1.10 4.26 14.18
N PHE A 8 -0.18 4.23 15.15
CA PHE A 8 -0.32 3.41 16.37
C PHE A 8 -1.44 3.87 17.31
N LYS A 9 -1.99 5.07 17.16
CA LYS A 9 -3.01 5.62 18.06
C LYS A 9 -4.42 5.06 17.78
N TYR A 10 -4.67 4.52 16.59
CA TYR A 10 -6.00 4.02 16.19
C TYR A 10 -6.20 2.52 16.42
N TRP A 11 -5.15 1.75 16.71
CA TRP A 11 -5.27 0.30 16.95
C TRP A 11 -5.60 -0.08 18.42
N ARG A 12 -5.70 0.90 19.33
CA ARG A 12 -5.95 0.61 20.75
C ARG A 12 -7.22 1.27 21.28
N VAL A 13 -8.39 0.96 20.73
CA VAL A 13 -9.67 1.27 21.42
C VAL A 13 -10.67 0.17 21.17
N LEU A 14 -10.56 -0.91 21.94
CA LEU A 14 -11.68 -1.75 22.35
C LEU A 14 -11.31 -2.44 23.67
N VAL A 15 -11.34 -1.66 24.76
CA VAL A 15 -11.50 -2.19 26.12
C VAL A 15 -12.51 -1.28 26.82
N PRO A 16 -13.60 -1.79 27.37
CA PRO A 16 -14.58 -0.95 28.05
C PRO A 16 -14.06 -0.45 29.39
N ALA A 17 -13.99 0.86 29.56
CA ALA A 17 -13.67 1.48 30.84
C ALA A 17 -14.90 1.58 31.70
N LEU A 18 -14.86 0.94 32.89
CA LEU A 18 -15.78 1.14 33.98
C LEU A 18 -15.70 2.58 34.53
N LEU A 19 -16.87 3.17 34.72
CA LEU A 19 -17.11 4.47 35.40
C LEU A 19 -16.63 4.44 36.85
N LEU A 20 -15.84 5.43 37.25
CA LEU A 20 -15.74 5.92 38.62
C LEU A 20 -15.97 7.43 38.64
N ALA A 21 -17.13 7.82 39.15
CA ALA A 21 -17.51 9.21 39.36
C ALA A 21 -16.79 9.78 40.59
N GLY A 22 -15.97 10.81 40.38
CA GLY A 22 -15.41 11.64 41.44
C GLY A 22 -15.87 13.09 41.31
N LEU A 23 -16.71 13.54 42.24
CA LEU A 23 -17.23 14.91 42.37
C LEU A 23 -16.07 15.88 42.75
N CYS A 24 -15.82 16.89 41.91
CA CYS A 24 -15.07 18.08 42.32
C CYS A 24 -15.92 19.34 42.04
N ARG A 25 -16.11 20.15 43.10
CA ARG A 25 -16.83 21.43 43.10
C ARG A 25 -15.99 22.54 42.44
N PRO A 26 -16.58 23.48 41.70
CA PRO A 26 -15.85 24.62 41.15
C PRO A 26 -15.71 25.75 42.18
N GLY A 27 -14.48 26.29 42.29
CA GLY A 27 -14.21 27.55 42.96
C GLY A 27 -14.28 28.72 41.94
N PRO A 28 -14.49 29.99 42.42
CA PRO A 28 -14.72 31.13 41.53
C PRO A 28 -13.46 31.57 40.83
N GLY A 29 -13.54 31.77 39.49
CA GLY A 29 -12.46 32.23 38.64
C GLY A 29 -12.36 33.76 38.62
N PRO A 30 -11.17 34.31 38.30
CA PRO A 30 -10.97 35.70 37.97
C PRO A 30 -11.33 36.02 36.52
N ALA A 31 -11.59 37.32 36.28
CA ALA A 31 -12.17 37.94 35.11
C ALA A 31 -11.45 37.70 33.77
N ALA A 32 -12.26 37.82 32.71
CA ALA A 32 -11.88 37.75 31.32
C ALA A 32 -10.88 38.81 30.90
N GLU A 33 -9.75 38.38 30.30
CA GLU A 33 -8.99 39.23 29.40
C GLU A 33 -9.34 38.86 27.94
N THR A 34 -9.87 39.83 27.21
CA THR A 34 -10.06 39.79 25.76
C THR A 34 -8.71 39.99 25.09
N GLY A 35 -8.18 38.95 24.49
CA GLY A 35 -6.91 38.95 23.79
C GLY A 35 -6.88 38.03 22.59
N GLY A 36 -6.92 38.63 21.38
CA GLY A 36 -6.30 38.11 20.16
C GLY A 36 -6.78 36.79 19.65
N GLY A 37 -7.69 36.76 18.66
CA GLY A 37 -7.99 35.60 17.84
C GLY A 37 -6.78 35.16 17.01
N GLY A 38 -5.90 34.40 17.59
CA GLY A 38 -4.92 33.60 16.86
C GLY A 38 -5.68 32.44 16.21
N SER A 39 -5.80 32.46 14.89
CA SER A 39 -6.25 31.30 14.13
C SER A 39 -5.29 30.15 14.46
N VAL A 40 -5.80 29.17 15.21
CA VAL A 40 -5.10 27.90 15.40
C VAL A 40 -5.16 27.21 14.05
N THR A 41 -4.11 27.36 13.24
CA THR A 41 -3.92 26.55 12.04
C THR A 41 -3.79 25.11 12.50
N VAL A 42 -4.83 24.30 12.30
CA VAL A 42 -4.74 22.85 12.43
C VAL A 42 -3.65 22.41 11.45
N PRO A 43 -2.60 21.71 11.88
CA PRO A 43 -1.58 21.24 10.96
C PRO A 43 -2.26 20.42 9.86
N GLU A 44 -2.07 20.78 8.63
CA GLU A 44 -2.55 20.04 7.48
C GLU A 44 -1.98 18.61 7.56
N GLU A 45 -2.83 17.59 7.42
CA GLU A 45 -2.35 16.22 7.48
C GLU A 45 -1.39 15.96 6.30
N PRO A 46 -0.28 15.23 6.53
CA PRO A 46 0.69 14.97 5.47
C PRO A 46 0.02 14.22 4.31
N PRO A 47 0.38 14.54 3.06
CA PRO A 47 -0.12 13.79 1.91
C PRO A 47 0.34 12.33 1.99
N LEU A 48 -0.54 11.41 1.62
CA LEU A 48 -0.30 9.97 1.65
C LEU A 48 -0.13 9.42 0.24
N VAL A 49 0.74 8.43 0.09
CA VAL A 49 0.99 7.74 -1.18
C VAL A 49 1.30 6.26 -0.94
N ALA A 50 0.88 5.40 -1.88
CA ALA A 50 1.24 4.00 -1.87
C ALA A 50 2.24 3.69 -2.99
N LEU A 51 3.45 3.20 -2.63
CA LEU A 51 4.33 2.52 -3.56
C LEU A 51 3.85 1.09 -3.74
N THR A 52 3.71 0.66 -4.98
CA THR A 52 3.28 -0.70 -5.29
C THR A 52 4.21 -1.34 -6.31
N PHE A 53 4.48 -2.62 -6.12
CA PHE A 53 5.43 -3.39 -6.92
C PHE A 53 4.77 -4.64 -7.47
N ASP A 54 4.89 -4.85 -8.78
CA ASP A 54 4.36 -5.99 -9.49
C ASP A 54 5.48 -6.96 -9.90
N ASP A 55 5.10 -8.17 -10.27
CA ASP A 55 5.92 -9.22 -10.86
C ASP A 55 6.88 -9.97 -9.93
N GLY A 56 7.14 -9.51 -8.73
CA GLY A 56 7.98 -10.22 -7.78
C GLY A 56 7.41 -11.57 -7.30
N PRO A 57 8.15 -12.29 -6.44
CA PRO A 57 9.46 -11.90 -5.93
C PRO A 57 10.62 -12.28 -6.87
N ARG A 58 11.72 -11.53 -6.80
CA ARG A 58 12.99 -11.86 -7.42
C ARG A 58 14.14 -11.62 -6.44
N THR A 59 14.84 -12.67 -6.01
CA THR A 59 15.80 -12.59 -4.89
C THR A 59 16.80 -11.46 -5.02
N SER A 60 17.38 -11.22 -6.20
CA SER A 60 18.44 -10.23 -6.40
C SER A 60 17.96 -8.79 -6.23
N THR A 61 16.76 -8.47 -6.71
CA THR A 61 16.23 -7.10 -6.78
C THR A 61 15.28 -6.83 -5.62
N THR A 62 14.36 -7.76 -5.34
CA THR A 62 13.38 -7.60 -4.24
C THR A 62 14.06 -7.54 -2.87
N SER A 63 15.14 -8.35 -2.62
CA SER A 63 15.88 -8.26 -1.34
C SER A 63 16.48 -6.87 -1.14
N ARG A 64 17.11 -6.32 -2.20
CA ARG A 64 17.70 -4.98 -2.17
C ARG A 64 16.66 -3.89 -1.96
N LEU A 65 15.49 -4.04 -2.58
CA LEU A 65 14.36 -3.12 -2.37
C LEU A 65 13.89 -3.15 -0.92
N LEU A 66 13.67 -4.34 -0.34
CA LEU A 66 13.25 -4.48 1.06
C LEU A 66 14.26 -3.87 2.04
N ASP A 67 15.57 -4.08 1.81
CA ASP A 67 16.61 -3.44 2.61
C ASP A 67 16.53 -1.92 2.53
N GLY A 68 16.33 -1.38 1.32
CA GLY A 68 16.19 0.05 1.09
C GLY A 68 14.95 0.67 1.71
N LEU A 69 13.80 -0.03 1.66
CA LEU A 69 12.54 0.40 2.28
C LEU A 69 12.64 0.35 3.81
N ALA A 70 13.24 -0.71 4.37
CA ALA A 70 13.45 -0.86 5.80
C ALA A 70 14.32 0.27 6.39
N LEU A 71 15.41 0.66 5.70
CA LEU A 71 16.26 1.78 6.10
C LEU A 71 15.51 3.12 6.16
N ARG A 72 14.44 3.26 5.37
CA ARG A 72 13.58 4.46 5.29
C ARG A 72 12.32 4.34 6.14
N GLU A 73 12.11 3.21 6.81
CA GLU A 73 10.90 2.89 7.56
C GLU A 73 9.62 2.99 6.71
N ILE A 74 9.69 2.63 5.44
CA ILE A 74 8.59 2.72 4.46
C ILE A 74 7.93 1.35 4.30
N GLN A 75 6.59 1.35 4.35
CA GLN A 75 5.76 0.21 3.95
C GLN A 75 5.26 0.40 2.52
N ALA A 76 5.11 -0.72 1.79
CA ALA A 76 4.67 -0.76 0.41
C ALA A 76 3.69 -1.92 0.19
N THR A 77 3.15 -2.05 -1.04
CA THR A 77 2.31 -3.18 -1.42
C THR A 77 2.97 -3.95 -2.56
N PHE A 78 3.05 -5.26 -2.44
CA PHE A 78 3.64 -6.16 -3.44
C PHE A 78 2.56 -7.07 -4.02
N PHE A 79 2.39 -7.08 -5.34
CA PHE A 79 1.50 -7.99 -6.05
C PHE A 79 2.34 -9.08 -6.70
N LEU A 80 2.30 -10.28 -6.11
CA LEU A 80 3.22 -11.36 -6.42
C LEU A 80 2.64 -12.32 -7.47
N VAL A 81 3.50 -12.75 -8.40
CA VAL A 81 3.21 -13.80 -9.37
C VAL A 81 3.41 -15.16 -8.71
N GLY A 82 2.38 -16.00 -8.75
CA GLY A 82 2.30 -17.22 -7.95
C GLY A 82 3.41 -18.24 -8.18
N ASP A 83 3.81 -18.46 -9.43
CA ASP A 83 4.87 -19.39 -9.81
C ASP A 83 6.28 -18.93 -9.39
N ARG A 84 6.46 -17.62 -9.13
CA ARG A 84 7.73 -17.04 -8.67
C ARG A 84 7.93 -17.17 -7.17
N ILE A 85 6.92 -17.60 -6.40
CA ILE A 85 7.00 -17.74 -4.94
C ILE A 85 7.81 -18.97 -4.55
N GLN A 86 7.73 -20.04 -5.34
CA GLN A 86 8.42 -21.29 -5.04
C GLN A 86 9.94 -21.09 -4.94
N GLY A 87 10.52 -21.47 -3.81
CA GLY A 87 11.93 -21.29 -3.49
C GLY A 87 12.28 -19.88 -2.98
N GLN A 88 11.30 -18.98 -2.87
CA GLN A 88 11.47 -17.63 -2.34
C GLN A 88 10.55 -17.34 -1.13
N GLU A 89 10.06 -18.37 -0.47
CA GLU A 89 9.10 -18.27 0.64
C GLU A 89 9.65 -17.45 1.82
N VAL A 90 10.98 -17.50 2.04
CA VAL A 90 11.64 -16.69 3.08
C VAL A 90 11.50 -15.19 2.76
N LEU A 91 11.65 -14.81 1.50
CA LEU A 91 11.52 -13.42 1.06
C LEU A 91 10.08 -12.94 1.20
N VAL A 92 9.10 -13.77 0.83
CA VAL A 92 7.67 -13.46 0.99
C VAL A 92 7.30 -13.32 2.48
N ARG A 93 7.82 -14.17 3.36
CA ARG A 93 7.64 -14.01 4.81
C ARG A 93 8.24 -12.72 5.32
N ARG A 94 9.45 -12.37 4.88
CA ARG A 94 10.09 -11.11 5.22
C ARG A 94 9.24 -9.91 4.83
N MET A 95 8.66 -9.88 3.63
CA MET A 95 7.75 -8.80 3.21
C MET A 95 6.62 -8.58 4.23
N ALA A 96 5.99 -9.68 4.69
CA ALA A 96 4.91 -9.60 5.66
C ALA A 96 5.40 -9.17 7.05
N GLU A 97 6.55 -9.66 7.50
CA GLU A 97 7.18 -9.32 8.79
C GLU A 97 7.61 -7.85 8.83
N ASP A 98 8.09 -7.29 7.72
CA ASP A 98 8.43 -5.87 7.56
C ASP A 98 7.17 -4.98 7.46
N GLY A 99 5.95 -5.56 7.45
CA GLY A 99 4.67 -4.85 7.45
C GLY A 99 4.19 -4.40 6.08
N HIS A 100 4.74 -4.97 5.00
CA HIS A 100 4.24 -4.71 3.66
C HIS A 100 2.92 -5.46 3.41
N GLN A 101 2.05 -4.88 2.59
CA GLN A 101 0.86 -5.58 2.11
C GLN A 101 1.25 -6.49 0.94
N ILE A 102 0.69 -7.71 0.94
CA ILE A 102 0.90 -8.69 -0.12
C ILE A 102 -0.41 -8.93 -0.86
N GLY A 103 -0.35 -8.93 -2.18
CA GLY A 103 -1.45 -9.20 -3.08
C GLY A 103 -1.10 -10.22 -4.15
N VAL A 104 -2.06 -10.50 -5.02
CA VAL A 104 -2.01 -11.50 -6.09
C VAL A 104 -1.86 -10.82 -7.44
N HIS A 105 -0.93 -11.33 -8.27
CA HIS A 105 -0.70 -10.89 -9.65
C HIS A 105 -0.79 -12.04 -10.67
N SER A 106 -1.90 -12.80 -10.63
CA SER A 106 -2.10 -14.09 -11.30
C SER A 106 -1.07 -15.17 -10.90
N TYR A 107 -1.12 -16.36 -11.52
CA TYR A 107 -0.20 -17.44 -11.19
C TYR A 107 1.08 -17.39 -12.03
N ASP A 108 0.96 -17.12 -13.33
CA ASP A 108 2.05 -17.13 -14.32
C ASP A 108 2.15 -15.82 -15.13
N HIS A 109 1.55 -14.74 -14.61
CA HIS A 109 1.44 -13.43 -15.26
C HIS A 109 0.59 -13.43 -16.53
N SER A 110 -0.28 -14.43 -16.74
CA SER A 110 -1.24 -14.42 -17.86
C SER A 110 -2.34 -13.37 -17.64
N CYS A 111 -2.84 -12.81 -18.74
CA CYS A 111 -4.04 -11.97 -18.71
C CYS A 111 -5.22 -12.77 -18.17
N ILE A 112 -5.96 -12.20 -17.22
CA ILE A 112 -7.08 -12.86 -16.53
C ILE A 112 -8.45 -12.37 -16.99
N SER A 113 -8.51 -11.61 -18.07
CA SER A 113 -9.76 -11.21 -18.75
C SER A 113 -10.25 -12.33 -19.67
N ASP A 114 -11.55 -12.42 -19.84
CA ASP A 114 -12.22 -13.38 -20.74
C ASP A 114 -11.93 -14.87 -20.42
N LEU A 115 -11.52 -15.16 -19.19
CA LEU A 115 -11.30 -16.53 -18.73
C LEU A 115 -12.61 -17.22 -18.34
N SER A 116 -12.64 -18.56 -18.41
CA SER A 116 -13.64 -19.33 -17.68
C SER A 116 -13.42 -19.18 -16.16
N ARG A 117 -14.47 -19.47 -15.36
CA ARG A 117 -14.33 -19.45 -13.89
C ARG A 117 -13.22 -20.42 -13.43
N GLY A 118 -13.09 -21.59 -14.03
CA GLY A 118 -12.06 -22.57 -13.68
C GLY A 118 -10.65 -22.05 -13.96
N ASP A 119 -10.45 -21.41 -15.14
CA ASP A 119 -9.14 -20.84 -15.49
C ASP A 119 -8.80 -19.64 -14.61
N PHE A 120 -9.80 -18.78 -14.27
CA PHE A 120 -9.61 -17.71 -13.32
C PHE A 120 -9.15 -18.24 -11.94
N ASP A 121 -9.78 -19.31 -11.44
CA ASP A 121 -9.39 -19.93 -10.17
C ASP A 121 -7.99 -20.56 -10.24
N LEU A 122 -7.55 -21.06 -11.40
CA LEU A 122 -6.18 -21.53 -11.62
C LEU A 122 -5.16 -20.39 -11.57
N GLN A 123 -5.54 -19.17 -11.93
CA GLN A 123 -4.67 -18.01 -11.90
C GLN A 123 -4.70 -17.30 -10.53
N VAL A 124 -5.86 -16.96 -10.03
CA VAL A 124 -6.02 -16.15 -8.81
C VAL A 124 -6.12 -17.04 -7.56
N GLY A 125 -6.97 -18.04 -7.61
CA GLY A 125 -7.20 -18.96 -6.48
C GLY A 125 -5.95 -19.77 -6.13
N ARG A 126 -5.24 -20.29 -7.12
CA ARG A 126 -3.98 -21.02 -6.90
C ARG A 126 -2.92 -20.16 -6.26
N THR A 127 -2.75 -18.90 -6.71
CA THR A 127 -1.77 -17.96 -6.13
C THR A 127 -2.13 -17.64 -4.67
N ARG A 128 -3.41 -17.44 -4.36
CA ARG A 128 -3.87 -17.29 -2.97
C ARG A 128 -3.54 -18.50 -2.13
N GLY A 129 -3.74 -19.72 -2.68
CA GLY A 129 -3.38 -20.96 -2.00
C GLY A 129 -1.90 -21.04 -1.68
N VAL A 130 -1.02 -20.66 -2.61
CA VAL A 130 0.43 -20.61 -2.41
C VAL A 130 0.79 -19.59 -1.32
N LEU A 131 0.24 -18.37 -1.39
CA LEU A 131 0.47 -17.33 -0.38
C LEU A 131 -0.03 -17.77 1.00
N SER A 132 -1.21 -18.37 1.09
CA SER A 132 -1.76 -18.90 2.34
C SER A 132 -0.90 -20.01 2.95
N ALA A 133 -0.28 -20.85 2.12
CA ALA A 133 0.66 -21.88 2.59
C ALA A 133 1.95 -21.27 3.18
N VAL A 134 2.37 -20.11 2.70
CA VAL A 134 3.59 -19.43 3.16
C VAL A 134 3.32 -18.54 4.38
N LEU A 135 2.20 -17.82 4.38
CA LEU A 135 1.90 -16.73 5.35
C LEU A 135 0.81 -17.10 6.36
N GLY A 136 0.15 -18.24 6.19
CA GLY A 136 -1.07 -18.60 6.90
C GLY A 136 -2.30 -18.08 6.15
N SER A 137 -3.25 -17.51 6.86
CA SER A 137 -4.41 -16.84 6.24
C SER A 137 -4.11 -15.37 5.93
N GLY A 138 -4.74 -14.81 4.90
CA GLY A 138 -4.62 -13.39 4.58
C GLY A 138 -5.62 -12.97 3.51
N ASP A 139 -5.98 -11.69 3.55
CA ASP A 139 -6.81 -11.05 2.53
C ASP A 139 -5.90 -10.52 1.42
N PHE A 140 -5.58 -11.40 0.46
CA PHE A 140 -4.71 -11.04 -0.65
C PHE A 140 -5.50 -10.35 -1.75
N TRP A 141 -5.36 -9.03 -1.86
CA TRP A 141 -6.01 -8.22 -2.87
C TRP A 141 -5.46 -8.55 -4.26
N LEU A 142 -6.27 -8.33 -5.28
CA LEU A 142 -5.93 -8.67 -6.66
C LEU A 142 -5.45 -7.43 -7.43
N ARG A 143 -4.32 -7.56 -8.12
CA ARG A 143 -3.98 -6.69 -9.26
C ARG A 143 -3.89 -7.56 -10.50
N PRO A 144 -4.75 -7.32 -11.50
CA PRO A 144 -4.71 -8.08 -12.75
C PRO A 144 -3.47 -7.70 -13.58
N PRO A 145 -2.77 -8.67 -14.20
CA PRO A 145 -1.73 -8.37 -15.17
C PRO A 145 -2.21 -7.39 -16.24
N TYR A 146 -1.34 -6.47 -16.64
CA TYR A 146 -1.63 -5.41 -17.63
C TYR A 146 -2.75 -4.44 -17.23
N GLY A 147 -3.28 -4.53 -16.00
CA GLY A 147 -4.43 -3.75 -15.56
C GLY A 147 -5.75 -4.16 -16.22
N ILE A 148 -5.82 -5.35 -16.82
CA ILE A 148 -6.96 -5.81 -17.63
C ILE A 148 -7.76 -6.87 -16.87
N ILE A 149 -9.03 -6.57 -16.63
CA ILE A 149 -10.00 -7.48 -16.01
C ILE A 149 -11.41 -7.15 -16.52
N ASP A 150 -12.19 -8.16 -16.84
CA ASP A 150 -13.56 -8.02 -17.27
C ASP A 150 -14.58 -8.06 -16.11
N ASN A 151 -15.85 -7.84 -16.41
CA ASN A 151 -16.92 -7.87 -15.42
C ASN A 151 -17.10 -9.26 -14.76
N ALA A 152 -16.75 -10.35 -15.42
CA ALA A 152 -16.81 -11.68 -14.85
C ALA A 152 -15.68 -11.86 -13.82
N GLY A 153 -14.45 -11.48 -14.18
CA GLY A 153 -13.31 -11.47 -13.28
C GLY A 153 -13.53 -10.60 -12.04
N LEU A 154 -14.13 -9.41 -12.17
CA LEU A 154 -14.48 -8.55 -11.03
C LEU A 154 -15.43 -9.27 -10.06
N ARG A 155 -16.48 -9.93 -10.56
CA ARG A 155 -17.39 -10.70 -9.70
C ARG A 155 -16.74 -11.90 -9.01
N TRP A 156 -15.68 -12.45 -9.60
CA TRP A 156 -14.95 -13.61 -9.06
C TRP A 156 -13.75 -13.22 -8.21
N ALA A 157 -13.35 -11.97 -8.22
CA ALA A 157 -12.15 -11.50 -7.54
C ALA A 157 -12.14 -11.85 -6.04
N GLY A 158 -13.28 -11.76 -5.33
CA GLY A 158 -13.39 -12.08 -3.90
C GLY A 158 -12.43 -11.26 -3.03
N SER A 159 -12.05 -10.09 -3.51
CA SER A 159 -11.23 -9.08 -2.86
C SER A 159 -11.34 -7.75 -3.61
N PRO A 160 -10.90 -6.63 -3.03
CA PRO A 160 -10.64 -5.40 -3.77
C PRO A 160 -9.67 -5.64 -4.92
N VAL A 161 -9.88 -4.89 -6.03
CA VAL A 161 -9.00 -4.92 -7.20
C VAL A 161 -8.23 -3.60 -7.26
N VAL A 162 -6.91 -3.68 -7.29
CA VAL A 162 -6.04 -2.51 -7.23
C VAL A 162 -5.40 -2.27 -8.59
N LEU A 163 -5.57 -1.08 -9.12
CA LEU A 163 -4.80 -0.57 -10.25
C LEU A 163 -3.90 0.58 -9.77
N TRP A 164 -3.64 1.57 -10.61
CA TRP A 164 -2.75 2.68 -10.29
C TRP A 164 -3.24 3.99 -10.89
N SER A 165 -2.80 5.09 -10.32
CA SER A 165 -2.98 6.44 -10.85
C SER A 165 -1.70 7.02 -11.46
N VAL A 166 -0.53 6.46 -11.10
CA VAL A 166 0.77 6.88 -11.63
C VAL A 166 1.48 5.66 -12.20
N ASP A 167 1.72 5.68 -13.51
CA ASP A 167 2.45 4.65 -14.26
C ASP A 167 3.66 5.31 -14.96
N PRO A 168 4.87 5.16 -14.44
CA PRO A 168 6.06 5.70 -15.08
C PRO A 168 6.62 4.81 -16.20
N GLU A 169 5.98 3.67 -16.52
CA GLU A 169 6.46 2.69 -17.53
C GLU A 169 7.93 2.28 -17.27
N ASP A 170 8.27 1.92 -16.02
CA ASP A 170 9.62 1.59 -15.57
C ASP A 170 10.23 0.35 -16.25
N TRP A 171 9.36 -0.53 -16.76
CA TRP A 171 9.69 -1.73 -17.50
C TRP A 171 10.18 -1.46 -18.94
N LYS A 172 9.86 -0.28 -19.50
CA LYS A 172 9.97 -0.02 -20.94
C LYS A 172 11.41 0.23 -21.40
N ASP A 173 12.12 1.11 -20.72
CA ASP A 173 13.50 1.51 -21.10
C ASP A 173 14.49 1.41 -19.95
N GLN A 174 14.02 1.10 -18.76
CA GLN A 174 14.81 0.92 -17.55
C GLN A 174 15.70 2.15 -17.22
N ASP A 175 15.25 3.35 -17.58
CA ASP A 175 15.90 4.61 -17.23
C ASP A 175 15.42 5.13 -15.89
N THR A 176 16.23 4.95 -14.85
CA THR A 176 15.97 5.37 -13.48
C THR A 176 15.59 6.86 -13.39
N GLY A 177 16.33 7.73 -14.08
CA GLY A 177 16.08 9.20 -14.02
C GLY A 177 14.73 9.59 -14.61
N ARG A 178 14.38 9.01 -15.77
CA ARG A 178 13.08 9.22 -16.40
C ARG A 178 11.93 8.74 -15.52
N VAL A 179 12.07 7.55 -14.92
CA VAL A 179 11.07 6.97 -14.02
C VAL A 179 10.85 7.88 -12.82
N VAL A 180 11.91 8.33 -12.15
CA VAL A 180 11.82 9.28 -11.02
C VAL A 180 11.13 10.58 -11.46
N GLY A 181 11.58 11.20 -12.54
CA GLY A 181 10.99 12.45 -13.05
C GLY A 181 9.52 12.29 -13.40
N SER A 182 9.13 11.17 -14.01
CA SER A 182 7.73 10.87 -14.33
C SER A 182 6.87 10.77 -13.07
N VAL A 183 7.30 10.02 -12.06
CA VAL A 183 6.54 9.90 -10.79
C VAL A 183 6.41 11.25 -10.11
N LEU A 184 7.50 11.99 -9.93
CA LEU A 184 7.49 13.27 -9.21
C LEU A 184 6.62 14.34 -9.87
N SER A 185 6.40 14.25 -11.19
CA SER A 185 5.56 15.21 -11.94
C SER A 185 4.06 14.86 -11.93
N HIS A 186 3.67 13.63 -11.54
CA HIS A 186 2.27 13.18 -11.59
C HIS A 186 1.71 12.74 -10.24
N VAL A 187 2.56 12.58 -9.22
CA VAL A 187 2.12 12.13 -7.90
C VAL A 187 1.32 13.21 -7.19
N GLU A 188 0.25 12.79 -6.55
CA GLU A 188 -0.63 13.63 -5.72
C GLU A 188 -1.00 12.86 -4.45
N ASP A 189 -1.57 13.55 -3.46
CA ASP A 189 -2.14 12.91 -2.28
C ASP A 189 -3.19 11.87 -2.66
N GLY A 190 -3.07 10.66 -2.11
CA GLY A 190 -3.92 9.52 -2.46
C GLY A 190 -3.46 8.72 -3.69
N SER A 191 -2.33 9.04 -4.30
CA SER A 191 -1.81 8.30 -5.47
C SER A 191 -1.38 6.88 -5.11
N ILE A 192 -1.64 5.96 -6.06
CA ILE A 192 -1.10 4.60 -6.10
C ILE A 192 -0.10 4.56 -7.26
N ILE A 193 1.17 4.31 -6.96
CA ILE A 193 2.29 4.32 -7.91
C ILE A 193 2.62 2.88 -8.30
N LEU A 194 2.65 2.59 -9.60
CA LEU A 194 3.09 1.31 -10.15
C LEU A 194 4.58 1.32 -10.43
N LEU A 195 5.27 0.29 -9.95
CA LEU A 195 6.64 -0.07 -10.30
C LEU A 195 6.77 -1.60 -10.37
N HIS A 196 7.91 -2.11 -10.85
CA HIS A 196 8.20 -3.54 -10.92
C HIS A 196 9.50 -3.86 -10.18
N ASP A 197 9.46 -4.73 -9.17
CA ASP A 197 10.62 -5.05 -8.31
C ASP A 197 11.60 -6.05 -8.93
N ILE A 198 11.38 -6.41 -10.18
CA ILE A 198 12.23 -7.35 -10.93
C ILE A 198 13.34 -6.69 -11.76
N TYR A 199 13.40 -5.35 -11.82
CA TYR A 199 14.44 -4.60 -12.52
C TYR A 199 15.30 -3.78 -11.54
N ASP A 200 16.64 -3.81 -11.73
CA ASP A 200 17.55 -3.02 -10.89
C ASP A 200 17.29 -1.52 -10.99
N SER A 201 17.02 -1.02 -12.20
CA SER A 201 16.68 0.38 -12.46
C SER A 201 15.40 0.83 -11.73
N SER A 202 14.40 -0.05 -11.67
CA SER A 202 13.13 0.23 -10.95
C SER A 202 13.32 0.29 -9.44
N VAL A 203 14.18 -0.61 -8.90
CA VAL A 203 14.55 -0.55 -7.47
C VAL A 203 15.31 0.75 -7.16
N ASP A 204 16.27 1.14 -8.00
CA ASP A 204 16.98 2.41 -7.84
C ASP A 204 16.03 3.60 -7.92
N ALA A 205 15.08 3.58 -8.86
CA ALA A 205 14.05 4.61 -9.00
C ALA A 205 13.15 4.66 -7.76
N ALA A 206 12.66 3.51 -7.28
CA ALA A 206 11.80 3.43 -6.12
C ALA A 206 12.43 4.07 -4.88
N LEU A 207 13.71 3.79 -4.62
CA LEU A 207 14.42 4.34 -3.48
C LEU A 207 14.68 5.85 -3.62
N GLN A 208 14.96 6.36 -4.83
CA GLN A 208 15.08 7.79 -5.09
C GLN A 208 13.73 8.51 -4.98
N ILE A 209 12.64 7.90 -5.47
CA ILE A 209 11.27 8.42 -5.31
C ILE A 209 10.92 8.50 -3.82
N ALA A 210 11.25 7.46 -3.06
CA ALA A 210 11.02 7.41 -1.62
C ALA A 210 11.73 8.56 -0.89
N ASP A 211 13.00 8.81 -1.21
CA ASP A 211 13.77 9.93 -0.63
C ASP A 211 13.19 11.30 -1.04
N ALA A 212 12.87 11.48 -2.31
CA ALA A 212 12.35 12.73 -2.83
C ALA A 212 10.98 13.09 -2.25
N LEU A 213 10.03 12.15 -2.23
CA LEU A 213 8.68 12.37 -1.70
C LEU A 213 8.67 12.52 -0.18
N SER A 214 9.51 11.76 0.56
CA SER A 214 9.70 11.98 1.99
C SER A 214 10.22 13.39 2.28
N GLY A 215 11.15 13.89 1.45
CA GLY A 215 11.65 15.27 1.52
C GLY A 215 10.58 16.33 1.23
N GLN A 216 9.54 16.00 0.48
CA GLN A 216 8.37 16.82 0.21
C GLN A 216 7.25 16.68 1.24
N GLY A 217 7.45 15.86 2.28
CA GLY A 217 6.50 15.67 3.36
C GLY A 217 5.47 14.57 3.13
N TYR A 218 5.56 13.78 2.06
CA TYR A 218 4.68 12.62 1.85
C TYR A 218 4.97 11.52 2.88
N CYS A 219 3.90 10.85 3.31
CA CYS A 219 3.99 9.62 4.08
C CYS A 219 3.62 8.42 3.21
N PHE A 220 4.45 7.38 3.28
CA PHE A 220 4.23 6.13 2.56
C PHE A 220 3.43 5.14 3.39
N VAL A 221 2.42 4.56 2.77
CA VAL A 221 1.52 3.58 3.40
C VAL A 221 1.20 2.46 2.41
N THR A 222 0.68 1.33 2.89
CA THR A 222 0.14 0.29 2.00
C THR A 222 -1.14 0.79 1.31
N VAL A 223 -1.57 0.13 0.24
CA VAL A 223 -2.84 0.49 -0.43
C VAL A 223 -4.03 0.38 0.51
N GLU A 224 -4.07 -0.66 1.34
CA GLU A 224 -5.13 -0.83 2.33
C GLU A 224 -5.14 0.32 3.34
N GLN A 225 -3.98 0.66 3.91
CA GLN A 225 -3.85 1.80 4.84
C GLN A 225 -4.20 3.13 4.17
N LEU A 226 -3.85 3.30 2.88
CA LEU A 226 -4.17 4.49 2.11
C LEU A 226 -5.68 4.69 2.00
N LEU A 227 -6.42 3.66 1.58
CA LEU A 227 -7.87 3.71 1.47
C LEU A 227 -8.52 3.96 2.83
N GLN A 228 -8.08 3.26 3.89
CA GLN A 228 -8.59 3.44 5.26
C GLN A 228 -8.35 4.86 5.77
N ALA A 229 -7.16 5.42 5.56
CA ALA A 229 -6.83 6.78 5.98
C ALA A 229 -7.68 7.85 5.27
N LYS A 230 -8.13 7.57 4.05
CA LYS A 230 -9.06 8.42 3.28
C LYS A 230 -10.54 8.11 3.54
N GLY A 231 -10.86 7.27 4.53
CA GLY A 231 -12.23 6.91 4.90
C GLY A 231 -12.95 6.00 3.90
N ILE A 232 -12.21 5.41 2.95
CA ILE A 232 -12.75 4.49 1.96
C ILE A 232 -12.75 3.09 2.55
N GLN A 233 -13.94 2.44 2.57
CA GLN A 233 -14.08 1.05 2.97
C GLN A 233 -13.93 0.16 1.73
N PRO A 234 -12.84 -0.63 1.63
CA PRO A 234 -12.60 -1.48 0.46
C PRO A 234 -13.70 -2.53 0.29
N GLN A 235 -14.11 -2.78 -0.96
CA GLN A 235 -15.16 -3.74 -1.31
C GLN A 235 -14.65 -4.71 -2.37
N ASP A 236 -15.06 -5.97 -2.24
CA ASP A 236 -14.74 -7.02 -3.21
C ASP A 236 -15.23 -6.65 -4.62
N GLY A 237 -14.41 -6.96 -5.62
CA GLY A 237 -14.72 -6.69 -7.02
C GLY A 237 -14.74 -5.20 -7.41
N THR A 238 -14.45 -4.30 -6.47
CA THR A 238 -14.33 -2.86 -6.75
C THR A 238 -12.91 -2.51 -7.12
N VAL A 239 -12.76 -1.70 -8.18
CA VAL A 239 -11.46 -1.26 -8.70
C VAL A 239 -11.04 0.05 -8.07
N TYR A 240 -9.86 0.07 -7.47
CA TYR A 240 -9.23 1.25 -6.87
C TYR A 240 -7.99 1.65 -7.66
N ARG A 241 -7.94 2.90 -8.14
CA ARG A 241 -6.80 3.47 -8.87
C ARG A 241 -6.06 4.52 -8.03
N CYS A 242 -6.74 5.12 -7.10
CA CYS A 242 -6.25 6.10 -6.13
C CYS A 242 -7.21 6.12 -4.93
N ALA A 243 -6.88 6.88 -3.90
CA ALA A 243 -7.73 7.14 -2.74
C ALA A 243 -8.14 8.62 -2.68
N LYS A 244 -9.09 8.99 -3.55
CA LYS A 244 -9.67 10.35 -3.62
C LYS A 244 -11.18 10.29 -3.46
#